data_d98d49e02fdcfd22e51736b619381acf
#
_entry.id   d98d49e02fdcfd22e51736b619381acf
#
_cell.length_a   1.000
_cell.length_b   1.000
_cell.length_c   1.000
_cell.angle_alpha   90.00
_cell.angle_beta   90.00
_cell.angle_gamma   90.00
#
_symmetry.space_group_name_H-M   'P 1'
#
loop_
_entity.id
_entity.type
_entity.pdbx_description
1 polymer ?
#
loop_
_entity_poly.entity_id
_entity_poly.type
_entity_poly.pdbx_seq_one_letter_code
_entity_poly.pdbx_strand_id
1 'polypeptide(L)'
;LIPVFLIPLFYSKAFADYATILVYHRFGDDRYPSTSVSLEDFEAQMKFLREQGFKVIPLSSLINSLRKREKIQPKTVVITIDDGYKSTMKAFEILKKFNYPFTVFLYMEAVDRYPDFLSLEDIKKLKNYGKVEFENHSYSHRAFGLMRDTETFLKDLEKSEERFEKIFGHKPNFYALPFGYYNSEILAILKEKGYKAVFTQDPGNVNNFTDLYRIPRQAIVGSWSKMENFKKKLFREALTLQRLIPTYGFLEENPPEKIGAVLKYPNLYKDCRIYITELGWEIAKRKGNFVFRDNIPFLKRKWNRVGVKCRNLNGKWAESFWIIAR
;
A
#
# COMPACT_ATOMS: atom_id res chain seq x y z
N LEU A 1 -59.47 -6.59 3.15
CA LEU A 1 -58.27 -6.61 2.31
C LEU A 1 -57.33 -5.49 2.80
N ILE A 2 -56.30 -5.87 3.57
CA ILE A 2 -55.26 -4.96 4.05
C ILE A 2 -54.13 -4.99 3.01
N PRO A 3 -53.70 -3.87 2.45
CA PRO A 3 -52.60 -3.86 1.50
C PRO A 3 -51.30 -4.17 2.24
N VAL A 4 -50.65 -5.27 1.90
CA VAL A 4 -49.29 -5.58 2.33
C VAL A 4 -48.36 -4.66 1.54
N PHE A 5 -47.88 -3.60 2.19
CA PHE A 5 -46.77 -2.79 1.68
C PHE A 5 -45.49 -3.65 1.74
N LEU A 6 -45.10 -4.21 0.62
CA LEU A 6 -43.76 -4.71 0.40
C LEU A 6 -42.79 -3.52 0.42
N ILE A 7 -42.15 -3.29 1.58
CA ILE A 7 -41.01 -2.40 1.68
C ILE A 7 -39.88 -3.11 0.91
N PRO A 8 -39.41 -2.52 -0.21
CA PRO A 8 -38.24 -3.08 -0.86
C PRO A 8 -37.08 -2.95 0.13
N LEU A 9 -36.59 -4.09 0.61
CA LEU A 9 -35.28 -4.17 1.27
C LEU A 9 -34.25 -3.69 0.23
N PHE A 10 -33.94 -2.41 0.25
CA PHE A 10 -32.71 -1.90 -0.33
C PHE A 10 -31.57 -2.55 0.45
N TYR A 11 -31.17 -3.75 0.06
CA TYR A 11 -29.83 -4.22 0.29
C TYR A 11 -28.92 -3.21 -0.41
N SER A 12 -28.64 -2.10 0.26
CA SER A 12 -27.61 -1.18 -0.15
C SER A 12 -26.37 -2.05 -0.35
N LYS A 13 -25.79 -1.96 -1.54
CA LYS A 13 -24.56 -2.65 -1.91
C LYS A 13 -23.51 -2.39 -0.84
N ALA A 14 -23.45 -3.25 0.18
CA ALA A 14 -22.45 -3.20 1.26
C ALA A 14 -21.07 -3.69 0.77
N PHE A 15 -20.86 -3.70 -0.55
CA PHE A 15 -19.55 -3.90 -1.12
C PHE A 15 -18.85 -2.54 -1.06
N ALA A 16 -17.96 -2.45 -0.10
CA ALA A 16 -17.21 -1.24 0.17
C ALA A 16 -16.59 -0.72 -1.13
N ASP A 17 -16.97 0.49 -1.49
CA ASP A 17 -16.20 1.25 -2.45
C ASP A 17 -14.75 1.28 -1.95
N TYR A 18 -13.80 0.99 -2.81
CA TYR A 18 -12.39 0.93 -2.48
C TYR A 18 -11.57 1.76 -3.46
N ALA A 19 -10.39 2.17 -3.04
CA ALA A 19 -9.39 2.75 -3.92
C ALA A 19 -8.17 1.85 -4.03
N THR A 20 -7.50 1.92 -5.17
CA THR A 20 -6.23 1.24 -5.40
C THR A 20 -5.10 2.26 -5.34
N ILE A 21 -4.11 2.05 -4.49
CA ILE A 21 -2.87 2.82 -4.47
C ILE A 21 -1.80 1.96 -5.15
N LEU A 22 -1.36 2.41 -6.32
CA LEU A 22 -0.30 1.76 -7.09
C LEU A 22 1.06 2.25 -6.61
N VAL A 23 2.03 1.34 -6.46
CA VAL A 23 3.41 1.71 -6.18
C VAL A 23 4.34 1.20 -7.27
N TYR A 24 5.08 2.13 -7.85
CA TYR A 24 6.13 1.94 -8.85
C TYR A 24 7.48 2.34 -8.26
N HIS A 25 8.59 1.97 -8.92
CA HIS A 25 9.94 2.37 -8.52
C HIS A 25 10.74 2.85 -9.74
N ARG A 26 11.09 1.96 -10.65
CA ARG A 26 11.89 2.25 -11.86
C ARG A 26 11.06 2.10 -13.14
N PHE A 27 11.44 2.84 -14.17
CA PHE A 27 10.74 2.88 -15.46
C PHE A 27 11.73 2.73 -16.62
N GLY A 28 11.56 1.67 -17.43
CA GLY A 28 12.44 1.37 -18.55
C GLY A 28 13.90 1.32 -18.13
N ASP A 29 14.18 0.62 -17.02
CA ASP A 29 15.54 0.42 -16.48
C ASP A 29 15.83 -1.09 -16.40
N ASP A 30 16.41 -1.62 -17.47
CA ASP A 30 16.69 -3.05 -17.62
C ASP A 30 17.83 -3.56 -16.70
N ARG A 31 18.59 -2.63 -16.09
CA ARG A 31 19.60 -3.00 -15.07
C ARG A 31 18.97 -3.60 -13.82
N TYR A 32 17.70 -3.24 -13.54
CA TYR A 32 16.97 -3.65 -12.35
C TYR A 32 15.56 -4.16 -12.69
N PRO A 33 15.47 -5.29 -13.42
CA PRO A 33 14.19 -5.77 -13.96
C PRO A 33 13.15 -6.13 -12.88
N SER A 34 13.58 -6.50 -11.67
CA SER A 34 12.69 -6.87 -10.57
C SER A 34 11.92 -5.69 -9.96
N THR A 35 12.44 -4.46 -10.12
CA THR A 35 11.84 -3.22 -9.60
C THR A 35 11.37 -2.28 -10.70
N SER A 36 11.61 -2.63 -11.96
CA SER A 36 11.27 -1.81 -13.12
C SER A 36 9.96 -2.25 -13.78
N VAL A 37 9.29 -1.30 -14.42
CA VAL A 37 8.23 -1.49 -15.41
C VAL A 37 8.71 -0.94 -16.76
N SER A 38 8.44 -1.63 -17.87
CA SER A 38 8.76 -1.08 -19.19
C SER A 38 7.90 0.16 -19.49
N LEU A 39 8.39 1.07 -20.32
CA LEU A 39 7.63 2.28 -20.66
C LEU A 39 6.36 1.93 -21.43
N GLU A 40 6.41 0.91 -22.27
CA GLU A 40 5.29 0.38 -23.04
C GLU A 40 4.19 -0.16 -22.11
N ASP A 41 4.57 -1.02 -21.14
CA ASP A 41 3.62 -1.55 -20.17
C ASP A 41 3.02 -0.41 -19.31
N PHE A 42 3.84 0.55 -18.90
CA PHE A 42 3.38 1.69 -18.11
C PHE A 42 2.40 2.58 -18.89
N GLU A 43 2.71 2.95 -20.13
CA GLU A 43 1.81 3.74 -20.98
C GLU A 43 0.50 2.98 -21.27
N ALA A 44 0.60 1.67 -21.53
CA ALA A 44 -0.58 0.81 -21.70
C ALA A 44 -1.46 0.75 -20.44
N GLN A 45 -0.87 0.73 -19.25
CA GLN A 45 -1.59 0.79 -17.98
C GLN A 45 -2.31 2.13 -17.82
N MET A 46 -1.66 3.25 -18.10
CA MET A 46 -2.29 4.59 -18.02
C MET A 46 -3.43 4.73 -19.03
N LYS A 47 -3.25 4.22 -20.26
CA LYS A 47 -4.30 4.15 -21.28
C LYS A 47 -5.48 3.32 -20.79
N PHE A 48 -5.24 2.13 -20.23
CA PHE A 48 -6.27 1.27 -19.66
C PHE A 48 -7.07 1.99 -18.55
N LEU A 49 -6.41 2.69 -17.63
CA LEU A 49 -7.09 3.45 -16.57
C LEU A 49 -8.07 4.47 -17.18
N ARG A 50 -7.64 5.21 -18.20
CA ARG A 50 -8.47 6.21 -18.89
C ARG A 50 -9.65 5.57 -19.60
N GLU A 51 -9.41 4.53 -20.40
CA GLU A 51 -10.44 3.86 -21.21
C GLU A 51 -11.49 3.15 -20.35
N GLN A 52 -11.07 2.63 -19.19
CA GLN A 52 -12.00 1.98 -18.26
C GLN A 52 -12.66 2.97 -17.29
N GLY A 53 -12.44 4.28 -17.43
CA GLY A 53 -13.05 5.31 -16.61
C GLY A 53 -12.58 5.31 -15.14
N PHE A 54 -11.35 4.88 -14.89
CA PHE A 54 -10.74 5.07 -13.58
C PHE A 54 -10.40 6.53 -13.33
N LYS A 55 -10.63 6.98 -12.09
CA LYS A 55 -10.31 8.34 -11.64
C LYS A 55 -8.97 8.31 -10.91
N VAL A 56 -7.93 8.85 -11.56
CA VAL A 56 -6.63 9.04 -10.92
C VAL A 56 -6.66 10.35 -10.14
N ILE A 57 -6.48 10.28 -8.81
CA ILE A 57 -6.57 11.42 -7.90
C ILE A 57 -5.26 11.61 -7.13
N PRO A 58 -4.99 12.82 -6.57
CA PRO A 58 -3.86 13.05 -5.67
C PRO A 58 -3.97 12.17 -4.42
N LEU A 59 -2.80 11.75 -3.89
CA LEU A 59 -2.75 10.96 -2.66
C LEU A 59 -3.35 11.70 -1.47
N SER A 60 -3.02 12.98 -1.34
CA SER A 60 -3.56 13.85 -0.28
C SER A 60 -5.11 13.88 -0.27
N SER A 61 -5.73 13.89 -1.45
CA SER A 61 -7.19 13.85 -1.59
C SER A 61 -7.77 12.55 -1.06
N LEU A 62 -7.17 11.40 -1.42
CA LEU A 62 -7.60 10.10 -0.91
C LEU A 62 -7.44 10.01 0.61
N ILE A 63 -6.28 10.43 1.15
CA ILE A 63 -6.03 10.38 2.60
C ILE A 63 -7.00 11.28 3.37
N ASN A 64 -7.31 12.46 2.85
CA ASN A 64 -8.30 13.35 3.45
C ASN A 64 -9.69 12.68 3.52
N SER A 65 -10.14 12.03 2.44
CA SER A 65 -11.40 11.28 2.44
C SER A 65 -11.40 10.11 3.42
N LEU A 66 -10.29 9.34 3.50
CA LEU A 66 -10.15 8.24 4.47
C LEU A 66 -10.19 8.74 5.92
N ARG A 67 -9.52 9.86 6.23
CA ARG A 67 -9.52 10.48 7.57
C ARG A 67 -10.90 10.93 8.00
N LYS A 68 -11.67 11.47 7.08
CA LYS A 68 -13.06 11.92 7.32
C LYS A 68 -14.07 10.79 7.19
N ARG A 69 -13.63 9.57 6.82
CA ARG A 69 -14.50 8.42 6.53
C ARG A 69 -15.55 8.71 5.46
N GLU A 70 -15.21 9.57 4.51
CA GLU A 70 -16.05 9.87 3.36
C GLU A 70 -16.12 8.66 2.41
N LYS A 71 -17.21 8.57 1.66
CA LYS A 71 -17.41 7.51 0.69
C LYS A 71 -16.37 7.61 -0.42
N ILE A 72 -15.59 6.54 -0.62
CA ILE A 72 -14.65 6.42 -1.75
C ILE A 72 -15.47 6.25 -3.04
N GLN A 73 -15.15 7.05 -4.06
CA GLN A 73 -15.79 6.89 -5.36
C GLN A 73 -15.30 5.61 -6.05
N PRO A 74 -16.17 4.86 -6.74
CA PRO A 74 -15.78 3.68 -7.49
C PRO A 74 -14.67 4.00 -8.50
N LYS A 75 -13.80 3.02 -8.77
CA LYS A 75 -12.69 3.16 -9.70
C LYS A 75 -11.70 4.29 -9.37
N THR A 76 -11.51 4.57 -8.08
CA THR A 76 -10.49 5.51 -7.62
C THR A 76 -9.12 4.86 -7.60
N VAL A 77 -8.13 5.53 -8.19
CA VAL A 77 -6.72 5.11 -8.26
C VAL A 77 -5.82 6.26 -7.81
N VAL A 78 -4.76 5.93 -7.11
CA VAL A 78 -3.64 6.82 -6.79
C VAL A 78 -2.37 6.20 -7.33
N ILE A 79 -1.50 7.01 -7.93
CA ILE A 79 -0.19 6.60 -8.43
C ILE A 79 0.88 7.10 -7.47
N THR A 80 1.67 6.18 -6.91
CA THR A 80 2.84 6.51 -6.09
C THR A 80 4.11 5.92 -6.70
N ILE A 81 5.23 6.62 -6.53
CA ILE A 81 6.56 6.23 -7.01
C ILE A 81 7.51 6.33 -5.82
N ASP A 82 8.15 5.23 -5.46
CA ASP A 82 9.09 5.20 -4.35
C ASP A 82 10.52 5.48 -4.83
N ASP A 83 11.41 5.79 -3.88
CA ASP A 83 12.84 6.02 -3.98
C ASP A 83 13.25 7.31 -4.69
N GLY A 84 12.51 7.79 -5.68
CA GLY A 84 12.89 8.97 -6.46
C GLY A 84 14.03 8.70 -7.44
N TYR A 85 14.05 7.54 -8.10
CA TYR A 85 15.02 7.24 -9.16
C TYR A 85 14.90 8.22 -10.35
N LYS A 86 16.01 8.46 -11.04
CA LYS A 86 16.07 9.31 -12.24
C LYS A 86 15.09 8.89 -13.33
N SER A 87 14.81 7.59 -13.43
CA SER A 87 13.84 7.03 -14.38
C SER A 87 12.39 7.51 -14.14
N THR A 88 12.09 8.11 -12.98
CA THR A 88 10.82 8.82 -12.71
C THR A 88 10.55 9.91 -13.75
N MET A 89 11.58 10.53 -14.32
CA MET A 89 11.43 11.53 -15.39
C MET A 89 10.85 10.93 -16.67
N LYS A 90 11.15 9.66 -16.98
CA LYS A 90 10.53 8.95 -18.12
C LYS A 90 9.04 8.70 -17.86
N ALA A 91 8.68 8.29 -16.63
CA ALA A 91 7.28 8.13 -16.23
C ALA A 91 6.52 9.46 -16.25
N PHE A 92 7.17 10.55 -15.84
CA PHE A 92 6.59 11.89 -15.84
C PHE A 92 6.09 12.31 -17.23
N GLU A 93 6.87 12.06 -18.29
CA GLU A 93 6.45 12.41 -19.65
C GLU A 93 5.18 11.66 -20.06
N ILE A 94 5.03 10.41 -19.62
CA ILE A 94 3.80 9.63 -19.86
C ILE A 94 2.64 10.18 -19.00
N LEU A 95 2.84 10.35 -17.70
CA LEU A 95 1.79 10.85 -16.78
C LEU A 95 1.26 12.22 -17.20
N LYS A 96 2.14 13.08 -17.72
CA LYS A 96 1.79 14.40 -18.25
C LYS A 96 0.85 14.30 -19.46
N LYS A 97 1.07 13.35 -20.40
CA LYS A 97 0.18 13.11 -21.55
C LYS A 97 -1.26 12.75 -21.10
N PHE A 98 -1.38 12.04 -19.97
CA PHE A 98 -2.67 11.64 -19.40
C PHE A 98 -3.24 12.68 -18.44
N ASN A 99 -2.49 13.73 -18.12
CA ASN A 99 -2.84 14.75 -17.13
C ASN A 99 -3.07 14.16 -15.72
N TYR A 100 -2.35 13.12 -15.35
CA TYR A 100 -2.51 12.40 -14.10
C TYR A 100 -1.66 12.98 -12.96
N PRO A 101 -2.22 13.14 -11.75
CA PRO A 101 -1.45 13.42 -10.55
C PRO A 101 -0.70 12.17 -10.10
N PHE A 102 0.41 12.38 -9.38
CA PHE A 102 1.16 11.30 -8.74
C PHE A 102 1.96 11.82 -7.54
N THR A 103 2.40 10.91 -6.69
CA THR A 103 3.20 11.22 -5.50
C THR A 103 4.54 10.52 -5.60
N VAL A 104 5.63 11.23 -5.29
CA VAL A 104 6.97 10.64 -5.19
C VAL A 104 7.42 10.61 -3.74
N PHE A 105 7.67 9.42 -3.21
CA PHE A 105 8.29 9.23 -1.90
C PHE A 105 9.80 9.19 -2.06
N LEU A 106 10.48 10.19 -1.51
CA LEU A 106 11.90 10.43 -1.76
C LEU A 106 12.79 9.77 -0.71
N TYR A 107 13.74 8.98 -1.17
CA TYR A 107 14.91 8.56 -0.42
C TYR A 107 15.86 9.76 -0.28
N MET A 108 15.79 10.44 0.88
CA MET A 108 16.33 11.79 1.05
C MET A 108 17.86 11.89 0.92
N GLU A 109 18.62 10.87 1.33
CA GLU A 109 20.08 10.89 1.14
C GLU A 109 20.47 10.91 -0.34
N ALA A 110 19.67 10.27 -1.21
CA ALA A 110 20.02 10.09 -2.61
C ALA A 110 19.69 11.29 -3.49
N VAL A 111 18.71 12.10 -3.07
CA VAL A 111 18.30 13.31 -3.82
C VAL A 111 19.50 14.24 -4.07
N ASP A 112 19.75 14.59 -5.34
CA ASP A 112 20.82 15.47 -5.81
C ASP A 112 22.25 15.01 -5.41
N ARG A 113 22.38 13.78 -4.92
CA ARG A 113 23.68 13.21 -4.50
C ARG A 113 24.17 12.14 -5.44
N TYR A 114 23.26 11.27 -5.91
CA TYR A 114 23.62 10.15 -6.76
C TYR A 114 22.98 10.30 -8.15
N PRO A 115 23.73 10.05 -9.23
CA PRO A 115 23.28 10.31 -10.61
C PRO A 115 22.07 9.47 -11.04
N ASP A 116 21.82 8.32 -10.37
CA ASP A 116 20.68 7.44 -10.64
C ASP A 116 19.37 7.89 -9.94
N PHE A 117 19.43 9.05 -9.23
CA PHE A 117 18.28 9.62 -8.51
C PHE A 117 17.95 11.03 -9.04
N LEU A 118 16.76 11.51 -8.64
CA LEU A 118 16.31 12.85 -9.03
C LEU A 118 17.26 13.94 -8.49
N SER A 119 17.64 14.87 -9.37
CA SER A 119 18.33 16.09 -8.98
C SER A 119 17.34 17.16 -8.51
N LEU A 120 17.84 18.24 -7.90
CA LEU A 120 17.00 19.39 -7.54
C LEU A 120 16.38 20.06 -8.79
N GLU A 121 17.07 20.01 -9.95
CA GLU A 121 16.51 20.49 -11.21
C GLU A 121 15.32 19.62 -11.67
N ASP A 122 15.44 18.29 -11.57
CA ASP A 122 14.32 17.39 -11.88
C ASP A 122 13.13 17.65 -10.97
N ILE A 123 13.36 17.78 -9.66
CA ILE A 123 12.32 18.10 -8.69
C ILE A 123 11.64 19.44 -9.06
N LYS A 124 12.40 20.45 -9.45
CA LYS A 124 11.85 21.73 -9.92
C LYS A 124 10.95 21.55 -11.16
N LYS A 125 11.38 20.74 -12.14
CA LYS A 125 10.57 20.41 -13.33
C LYS A 125 9.27 19.72 -12.95
N LEU A 126 9.33 18.73 -12.04
CA LEU A 126 8.17 18.03 -11.54
C LEU A 126 7.21 18.96 -10.77
N LYS A 127 7.73 19.83 -9.90
CA LYS A 127 6.92 20.84 -9.18
C LYS A 127 6.16 21.77 -10.14
N ASN A 128 6.78 22.19 -11.22
CA ASN A 128 6.17 23.09 -12.21
C ASN A 128 4.97 22.45 -12.93
N TYR A 129 4.84 21.13 -12.93
CA TYR A 129 3.64 20.46 -13.45
C TYR A 129 2.40 20.71 -12.57
N GLY A 130 2.58 21.02 -11.29
CA GLY A 130 1.51 21.35 -10.35
C GLY A 130 0.62 20.18 -9.92
N LYS A 131 0.91 18.93 -10.32
CA LYS A 131 0.15 17.71 -9.97
C LYS A 131 1.02 16.62 -9.38
N VAL A 132 2.20 16.98 -8.89
CA VAL A 132 3.13 16.09 -8.21
C VAL A 132 3.15 16.44 -6.73
N GLU A 133 2.96 15.43 -5.89
CA GLU A 133 3.18 15.52 -4.45
C GLU A 133 4.52 14.86 -4.13
N PHE A 134 5.28 15.44 -3.20
CA PHE A 134 6.53 14.86 -2.69
C PHE A 134 6.36 14.54 -1.24
N GLU A 135 6.85 13.36 -0.82
CA GLU A 135 6.70 12.85 0.53
C GLU A 135 7.94 12.04 0.95
N ASN A 136 8.02 11.64 2.21
CA ASN A 136 9.23 11.08 2.82
C ASN A 136 9.34 9.57 2.64
N HIS A 137 10.55 9.09 2.26
CA HIS A 137 10.92 7.67 2.18
C HIS A 137 12.21 7.36 2.98
N SER A 138 12.35 7.93 4.16
CA SER A 138 13.54 7.90 5.03
C SER A 138 14.75 8.67 4.50
N TYR A 139 15.78 8.78 5.34
CA TYR A 139 17.07 9.34 4.93
C TYR A 139 17.97 8.29 4.30
N SER A 140 18.15 7.13 4.94
CA SER A 140 19.14 6.11 4.55
C SER A 140 18.56 4.86 3.88
N HIS A 141 17.24 4.81 3.67
CA HIS A 141 16.54 3.69 3.06
C HIS A 141 16.83 2.33 3.71
N ARG A 142 16.93 2.29 5.05
CA ARG A 142 17.15 1.04 5.80
C ARG A 142 15.84 0.36 6.18
N ALA A 143 15.90 -0.96 6.38
CA ALA A 143 14.75 -1.79 6.78
C ALA A 143 14.44 -1.65 8.30
N PHE A 144 14.15 -0.43 8.77
CA PHE A 144 13.95 -0.13 10.18
C PHE A 144 12.84 -0.96 10.84
N GLY A 145 11.79 -1.32 10.09
CA GLY A 145 10.72 -2.15 10.60
C GLY A 145 11.14 -3.56 11.04
N LEU A 146 12.34 -4.01 10.66
CA LEU A 146 12.95 -5.28 11.10
C LEU A 146 14.01 -5.09 12.19
N MET A 147 14.15 -3.88 12.74
CA MET A 147 15.11 -3.53 13.81
C MET A 147 14.34 -3.23 15.09
N ARG A 148 14.92 -3.62 16.23
CA ARG A 148 14.41 -3.26 17.56
C ARG A 148 15.00 -1.93 18.06
N ASP A 149 16.01 -1.41 17.36
CA ASP A 149 16.67 -0.15 17.66
C ASP A 149 15.87 1.04 17.09
N THR A 150 15.07 1.64 17.93
CA THR A 150 14.27 2.82 17.59
C THR A 150 15.08 4.11 17.57
N GLU A 151 16.22 4.18 18.28
CA GLU A 151 17.07 5.37 18.31
C GLU A 151 17.70 5.64 16.94
N THR A 152 18.20 4.58 16.27
CA THR A 152 18.74 4.70 14.92
C THR A 152 17.65 5.16 13.93
N PHE A 153 16.42 4.68 14.08
CA PHE A 153 15.30 5.14 13.28
C PHE A 153 14.97 6.62 13.51
N LEU A 154 14.93 7.06 14.76
CA LEU A 154 14.67 8.47 15.12
C LEU A 154 15.71 9.41 14.49
N LYS A 155 17.00 9.07 14.57
CA LYS A 155 18.09 9.85 13.97
C LYS A 155 17.96 9.91 12.43
N ASP A 156 17.56 8.81 11.79
CA ASP A 156 17.31 8.76 10.34
C ASP A 156 16.13 9.64 9.96
N LEU A 157 15.05 9.53 10.72
CA LEU A 157 13.82 10.29 10.49
C LEU A 157 14.08 11.81 10.61
N GLU A 158 14.76 12.25 11.64
CA GLU A 158 15.11 13.66 11.86
C GLU A 158 15.97 14.22 10.71
N LYS A 159 16.97 13.47 10.27
CA LYS A 159 17.78 13.86 9.08
C LYS A 159 16.95 13.94 7.82
N SER A 160 16.02 13.02 7.62
CA SER A 160 15.15 13.02 6.44
C SER A 160 14.18 14.19 6.45
N GLU A 161 13.59 14.51 7.61
CA GLU A 161 12.68 15.66 7.78
C GLU A 161 13.40 16.99 7.56
N GLU A 162 14.58 17.16 8.16
CA GLU A 162 15.39 18.36 7.99
C GLU A 162 15.75 18.59 6.52
N ARG A 163 16.24 17.56 5.83
CA ARG A 163 16.57 17.67 4.40
C ARG A 163 15.34 17.91 3.54
N PHE A 164 14.22 17.27 3.84
CA PHE A 164 12.96 17.47 3.15
C PHE A 164 12.49 18.93 3.30
N GLU A 165 12.46 19.44 4.53
CA GLU A 165 12.04 20.81 4.82
C GLU A 165 12.95 21.84 4.14
N LYS A 166 14.25 21.59 4.08
CA LYS A 166 15.21 22.44 3.34
C LYS A 166 14.91 22.51 1.84
N ILE A 167 14.43 21.42 1.22
CA ILE A 167 14.14 21.36 -0.22
C ILE A 167 12.74 21.89 -0.56
N PHE A 168 11.76 21.59 0.29
CA PHE A 168 10.35 21.85 -0.01
C PHE A 168 9.75 23.04 0.75
N GLY A 169 10.39 23.50 1.84
CA GLY A 169 9.91 24.61 2.67
C GLY A 169 8.81 24.22 3.66
N HIS A 170 8.52 22.94 3.79
CA HIS A 170 7.54 22.41 4.74
C HIS A 170 7.90 20.96 5.13
N LYS A 171 7.35 20.48 6.24
CA LYS A 171 7.51 19.07 6.65
C LYS A 171 6.69 18.13 5.76
N PRO A 172 7.14 16.87 5.58
CA PRO A 172 6.35 15.86 4.89
C PRO A 172 5.09 15.51 5.70
N ASN A 173 4.01 15.19 5.01
CA ASN A 173 2.75 14.77 5.63
C ASN A 173 2.64 13.24 5.71
N PHE A 174 3.30 12.54 4.80
CA PHE A 174 3.18 11.11 4.61
C PHE A 174 4.55 10.45 4.62
N TYR A 175 4.57 9.19 5.08
CA TYR A 175 5.78 8.39 5.11
C TYR A 175 5.56 7.05 4.42
N ALA A 176 6.36 6.70 3.42
CA ALA A 176 6.43 5.36 2.89
C ALA A 176 7.58 4.60 3.57
N LEU A 177 7.29 3.43 4.07
CA LEU A 177 8.27 2.59 4.77
C LEU A 177 9.20 1.91 3.76
N PRO A 178 10.54 2.07 3.87
CA PRO A 178 11.48 1.32 3.04
C PRO A 178 11.22 -0.18 3.07
N PHE A 179 11.15 -0.80 1.88
CA PHE A 179 10.76 -2.21 1.69
C PHE A 179 9.34 -2.56 2.18
N GLY A 180 8.59 -1.58 2.72
CA GLY A 180 7.30 -1.78 3.35
C GLY A 180 7.36 -2.46 4.71
N TYR A 181 8.53 -2.56 5.37
CA TYR A 181 8.69 -3.19 6.68
C TYR A 181 8.32 -2.26 7.83
N TYR A 182 7.62 -2.80 8.81
CA TYR A 182 7.16 -2.06 9.99
C TYR A 182 7.03 -2.96 11.22
N ASN A 183 7.04 -2.31 12.38
CA ASN A 183 6.66 -2.85 13.68
C ASN A 183 5.85 -1.80 14.45
N SER A 184 5.35 -2.15 15.63
CA SER A 184 4.51 -1.28 16.47
C SER A 184 5.21 0.01 16.89
N GLU A 185 6.49 -0.09 17.24
CA GLU A 185 7.29 1.04 17.73
C GLU A 185 7.51 2.09 16.62
N ILE A 186 7.91 1.64 15.42
CA ILE A 186 8.13 2.53 14.27
C ILE A 186 6.84 3.26 13.89
N LEU A 187 5.71 2.54 13.89
CA LEU A 187 4.42 3.17 13.56
C LEU A 187 3.97 4.16 14.65
N ALA A 188 4.22 3.87 15.93
CA ALA A 188 3.94 4.77 17.03
C ALA A 188 4.77 6.06 16.92
N ILE A 189 6.08 5.95 16.66
CA ILE A 189 6.96 7.10 16.46
C ILE A 189 6.48 7.98 15.30
N LEU A 190 6.16 7.40 14.14
CA LEU A 190 5.67 8.17 12.99
C LEU A 190 4.35 8.90 13.31
N LYS A 191 3.49 8.27 14.09
CA LYS A 191 2.24 8.90 14.56
C LYS A 191 2.51 10.06 15.51
N GLU A 192 3.41 9.90 16.48
CA GLU A 192 3.80 10.94 17.44
C GLU A 192 4.51 12.12 16.78
N LYS A 193 5.32 11.88 15.74
CA LYS A 193 5.96 12.91 14.90
C LYS A 193 4.97 13.66 13.99
N GLY A 194 3.69 13.26 13.98
CA GLY A 194 2.60 13.99 13.31
C GLY A 194 2.37 13.61 11.85
N TYR A 195 2.94 12.51 11.37
CA TYR A 195 2.59 11.98 10.04
C TYR A 195 1.09 11.66 9.97
N LYS A 196 0.45 12.07 8.88
CA LYS A 196 -1.00 11.88 8.68
C LYS A 196 -1.35 10.49 8.16
N ALA A 197 -0.39 9.84 7.50
CA ALA A 197 -0.53 8.49 6.96
C ALA A 197 0.85 7.82 6.74
N VAL A 198 0.88 6.50 6.87
CA VAL A 198 2.06 5.65 6.66
C VAL A 198 1.74 4.54 5.69
N PHE A 199 2.58 4.37 4.67
CA PHE A 199 2.38 3.45 3.56
C PHE A 199 3.32 2.26 3.66
N THR A 200 2.74 1.07 3.53
CA THR A 200 3.46 -0.20 3.46
C THR A 200 3.62 -0.66 2.01
N GLN A 201 4.24 -1.81 1.81
CA GLN A 201 4.17 -2.56 0.56
C GLN A 201 3.37 -3.88 0.74
N ASP A 202 2.51 -3.94 1.76
CA ASP A 202 1.57 -5.04 1.87
C ASP A 202 0.57 -4.98 0.71
N PRO A 203 0.37 -6.07 -0.02
CA PRO A 203 -0.62 -6.09 -1.08
C PRO A 203 -2.03 -5.82 -0.55
N GLY A 204 -2.77 -4.96 -1.24
CA GLY A 204 -4.15 -4.68 -0.85
C GLY A 204 -4.67 -3.37 -1.42
N ASN A 205 -5.96 -3.23 -1.39
CA ASN A 205 -6.66 -2.00 -1.71
C ASN A 205 -7.22 -1.39 -0.41
N VAL A 206 -7.60 -0.12 -0.45
CA VAL A 206 -7.99 0.64 0.74
C VAL A 206 -9.48 0.92 0.75
N ASN A 207 -10.08 0.93 1.94
CA ASN A 207 -11.46 1.37 2.17
C ASN A 207 -11.53 2.24 3.44
N ASN A 208 -12.71 2.72 3.80
CA ASN A 208 -12.93 3.62 4.94
C ASN A 208 -12.57 3.03 6.33
N PHE A 209 -12.21 1.75 6.39
CA PHE A 209 -11.75 1.08 7.61
C PHE A 209 -10.25 0.80 7.61
N THR A 210 -9.55 1.21 6.55
CA THR A 210 -8.09 1.02 6.45
C THR A 210 -7.39 1.82 7.54
N ASP A 211 -6.45 1.16 8.21
CA ASP A 211 -5.58 1.81 9.19
C ASP A 211 -4.64 2.78 8.48
N LEU A 212 -4.71 4.06 8.83
CA LEU A 212 -3.92 5.12 8.19
C LEU A 212 -2.42 5.00 8.43
N TYR A 213 -2.02 4.23 9.45
CA TYR A 213 -0.60 3.98 9.74
C TYR A 213 -0.09 2.64 9.17
N ARG A 214 -0.91 1.93 8.37
CA ARG A 214 -0.55 0.71 7.64
C ARG A 214 -1.30 0.63 6.31
N ILE A 215 -1.20 1.67 5.51
CA ILE A 215 -1.90 1.74 4.22
C ILE A 215 -1.24 0.78 3.24
N PRO A 216 -1.97 -0.24 2.74
CA PRO A 216 -1.45 -1.17 1.74
C PRO A 216 -1.35 -0.51 0.36
N ARG A 217 -0.48 -1.06 -0.49
CA ARG A 217 -0.31 -0.61 -1.87
C ARG A 217 -0.15 -1.80 -2.82
N GLN A 218 -0.51 -1.63 -4.06
CA GLN A 218 -0.32 -2.64 -5.11
C GLN A 218 1.00 -2.38 -5.86
N ALA A 219 2.01 -3.19 -5.60
CA ALA A 219 3.31 -3.08 -6.27
C ALA A 219 3.21 -3.46 -7.75
N ILE A 220 3.65 -2.56 -8.64
CA ILE A 220 3.65 -2.75 -10.10
C ILE A 220 5.09 -2.78 -10.58
N VAL A 221 5.72 -3.92 -10.41
CA VAL A 221 7.16 -4.12 -10.65
C VAL A 221 7.44 -5.49 -11.28
N GLY A 222 8.48 -5.60 -12.09
CA GLY A 222 8.93 -6.84 -12.70
C GLY A 222 7.79 -7.59 -13.40
N SER A 223 7.66 -8.90 -13.17
CA SER A 223 6.58 -9.71 -13.74
C SER A 223 5.17 -9.26 -13.29
N TRP A 224 5.08 -8.58 -12.16
CA TRP A 224 3.79 -8.06 -11.64
C TRP A 224 3.33 -6.79 -12.37
N SER A 225 4.17 -6.18 -13.20
CA SER A 225 3.81 -5.03 -14.03
C SER A 225 3.03 -5.42 -15.30
N LYS A 226 2.98 -6.69 -15.66
CA LYS A 226 2.23 -7.13 -16.85
C LYS A 226 0.73 -6.84 -16.70
N MET A 227 0.09 -6.47 -17.82
CA MET A 227 -1.31 -6.00 -17.86
C MET A 227 -2.29 -6.94 -17.16
N GLU A 228 -2.10 -8.25 -17.27
CA GLU A 228 -2.97 -9.23 -16.59
C GLU A 228 -2.91 -9.09 -15.07
N ASN A 229 -1.71 -8.96 -14.50
CA ASN A 229 -1.51 -8.79 -13.07
C ASN A 229 -1.97 -7.40 -12.59
N PHE A 230 -1.72 -6.37 -13.40
CA PHE A 230 -2.19 -5.01 -13.16
C PHE A 230 -3.74 -4.98 -13.02
N LYS A 231 -4.46 -5.58 -13.98
CA LYS A 231 -5.93 -5.71 -13.91
C LYS A 231 -6.39 -6.47 -12.67
N LYS A 232 -5.76 -7.61 -12.34
CA LYS A 232 -6.09 -8.38 -11.13
C LYS A 232 -5.98 -7.55 -9.86
N LYS A 233 -4.98 -6.68 -9.76
CA LYS A 233 -4.76 -5.79 -8.62
C LYS A 233 -5.80 -4.68 -8.53
N LEU A 234 -6.17 -4.07 -9.65
CA LEU A 234 -7.21 -3.04 -9.70
C LEU A 234 -8.60 -3.56 -9.27
N PHE A 235 -8.94 -4.80 -9.64
CA PHE A 235 -10.26 -5.36 -9.38
C PHE A 235 -10.34 -6.23 -8.11
N ARG A 236 -9.28 -6.29 -7.31
CA ARG A 236 -9.30 -6.94 -6.01
C ARG A 236 -9.90 -6.02 -4.97
N GLU A 237 -10.80 -6.54 -4.14
CA GLU A 237 -11.45 -5.72 -3.11
C GLU A 237 -10.59 -5.64 -1.84
N ALA A 238 -10.83 -4.61 -1.03
CA ALA A 238 -10.21 -4.46 0.28
C ALA A 238 -10.93 -5.38 1.29
N LEU A 239 -10.18 -6.26 1.97
CA LEU A 239 -10.72 -7.10 3.04
C LEU A 239 -10.60 -6.37 4.38
N THR A 240 -11.74 -6.09 5.02
CA THR A 240 -11.73 -5.44 6.32
C THR A 240 -11.58 -6.46 7.45
N LEU A 241 -10.47 -6.35 8.17
CA LEU A 241 -10.15 -7.18 9.33
C LEU A 241 -10.39 -6.38 10.63
N GLN A 242 -10.94 -7.03 11.65
CA GLN A 242 -11.14 -6.43 12.97
C GLN A 242 -9.93 -6.63 13.88
N ARG A 243 -9.27 -7.80 13.77
CA ARG A 243 -8.10 -8.17 14.58
C ARG A 243 -7.20 -9.11 13.80
N LEU A 244 -5.90 -8.92 13.94
CA LEU A 244 -4.83 -9.78 13.41
C LEU A 244 -4.32 -10.71 14.51
N ILE A 245 -3.97 -11.95 14.17
CA ILE A 245 -3.48 -12.96 15.12
C ILE A 245 -2.33 -13.73 14.45
N PRO A 246 -1.09 -13.64 14.96
CA PRO A 246 -0.64 -12.60 15.87
C PRO A 246 -0.78 -11.20 15.25
N THR A 247 -0.67 -10.16 16.07
CA THR A 247 -0.59 -8.79 15.54
C THR A 247 0.68 -8.59 14.73
N TYR A 248 0.78 -7.47 14.02
CA TYR A 248 1.98 -7.15 13.24
C TYR A 248 3.19 -6.81 14.13
N GLY A 249 4.39 -6.94 13.56
CA GLY A 249 5.65 -6.67 14.24
C GLY A 249 6.31 -7.94 14.78
N PHE A 250 7.05 -7.81 15.87
CA PHE A 250 7.79 -8.94 16.42
C PHE A 250 6.89 -9.95 17.11
N LEU A 251 7.12 -11.23 16.83
CA LEU A 251 6.45 -12.33 17.49
C LEU A 251 6.91 -12.44 18.94
N GLU A 252 5.98 -12.68 19.86
CA GLU A 252 6.25 -13.03 21.26
C GLU A 252 6.72 -14.50 21.34
N GLU A 253 6.12 -15.37 20.53
CA GLU A 253 6.41 -16.80 20.47
C GLU A 253 6.60 -17.27 19.02
N ASN A 254 7.54 -18.21 18.80
CA ASN A 254 7.76 -18.86 17.52
C ASN A 254 7.96 -20.37 17.71
N PRO A 255 7.07 -21.24 17.20
CA PRO A 255 5.94 -20.90 16.34
C PRO A 255 4.76 -20.30 17.12
N PRO A 256 3.97 -19.38 16.53
CA PRO A 256 2.71 -18.96 17.12
C PRO A 256 1.67 -20.09 17.04
N GLU A 257 0.80 -20.20 18.03
CA GLU A 257 -0.24 -21.25 18.08
C GLU A 257 -1.13 -21.23 16.84
N LYS A 258 -1.54 -20.03 16.43
CA LYS A 258 -2.38 -19.80 15.25
C LYS A 258 -1.95 -18.54 14.51
N ILE A 259 -2.15 -18.54 13.20
CA ILE A 259 -2.02 -17.36 12.35
C ILE A 259 -3.33 -17.14 11.61
N GLY A 260 -3.89 -15.94 11.73
CA GLY A 260 -5.15 -15.61 11.07
C GLY A 260 -5.69 -14.24 11.42
N ALA A 261 -6.98 -14.02 11.16
CA ALA A 261 -7.62 -12.75 11.45
C ALA A 261 -9.10 -12.89 11.73
N VAL A 262 -9.64 -11.92 12.47
CA VAL A 262 -11.06 -11.78 12.71
C VAL A 262 -11.67 -10.89 11.63
N LEU A 263 -12.61 -11.43 10.86
CA LEU A 263 -13.32 -10.69 9.81
C LEU A 263 -14.33 -9.73 10.46
N LYS A 264 -14.35 -8.47 9.98
CA LYS A 264 -15.33 -7.48 10.44
C LYS A 264 -16.75 -7.81 9.92
N TYR A 265 -16.86 -8.33 8.71
CA TYR A 265 -18.11 -8.66 8.04
C TYR A 265 -18.12 -10.13 7.57
N PRO A 266 -18.18 -11.11 8.50
CA PRO A 266 -17.95 -12.52 8.18
C PRO A 266 -18.98 -13.10 7.19
N ASN A 267 -20.21 -12.57 7.17
CA ASN A 267 -21.30 -13.06 6.31
C ASN A 267 -21.16 -12.63 4.84
N LEU A 268 -20.24 -11.68 4.55
CA LEU A 268 -19.98 -11.24 3.18
C LEU A 268 -18.98 -12.15 2.44
N TYR A 269 -18.33 -13.07 3.17
CA TYR A 269 -17.20 -13.81 2.64
C TYR A 269 -17.32 -15.32 2.86
N LYS A 270 -16.82 -16.05 1.86
CA LYS A 270 -16.63 -17.52 1.86
C LYS A 270 -15.24 -17.85 1.31
N ASP A 271 -14.85 -19.12 1.31
CA ASP A 271 -13.62 -19.63 0.70
C ASP A 271 -12.37 -18.82 1.09
N CYS A 272 -12.15 -18.65 2.39
CA CYS A 272 -10.97 -17.92 2.87
C CYS A 272 -9.70 -18.76 2.79
N ARG A 273 -8.57 -18.09 2.55
CA ARG A 273 -7.24 -18.70 2.55
C ARG A 273 -6.27 -17.84 3.35
N ILE A 274 -5.30 -18.49 3.99
CA ILE A 274 -4.19 -17.85 4.72
C ILE A 274 -2.89 -18.05 3.96
N TYR A 275 -2.13 -16.99 3.83
CA TYR A 275 -0.79 -16.96 3.29
C TYR A 275 0.24 -16.70 4.38
N ILE A 276 1.35 -17.40 4.34
CA ILE A 276 2.54 -17.10 5.12
C ILE A 276 3.71 -17.21 4.14
N THR A 277 4.60 -16.20 4.08
CA THR A 277 5.67 -16.17 3.06
C THR A 277 6.46 -17.46 2.98
N GLU A 278 6.77 -18.07 4.12
CA GLU A 278 7.57 -19.29 4.22
C GLU A 278 6.80 -20.56 3.85
N LEU A 279 5.47 -20.54 3.99
CA LEU A 279 4.62 -21.74 3.90
C LEU A 279 3.65 -21.72 2.72
N GLY A 280 3.50 -20.56 2.03
CA GLY A 280 2.53 -20.41 0.94
C GLY A 280 1.07 -20.29 1.40
N TRP A 281 0.16 -20.44 0.44
CA TRP A 281 -1.28 -20.35 0.64
C TRP A 281 -1.87 -21.69 1.11
N GLU A 282 -2.77 -21.63 2.11
CA GLU A 282 -3.57 -22.76 2.58
C GLU A 282 -5.04 -22.36 2.76
N ILE A 283 -5.97 -23.32 2.64
CA ILE A 283 -7.39 -23.10 2.96
C ILE A 283 -7.49 -22.80 4.45
N ALA A 284 -8.13 -21.68 4.78
CA ALA A 284 -8.29 -21.28 6.17
C ALA A 284 -9.32 -22.17 6.89
N LYS A 285 -9.01 -22.56 8.13
CA LYS A 285 -10.03 -23.01 9.08
C LYS A 285 -10.87 -21.81 9.50
N ARG A 286 -12.13 -22.02 9.86
CA ARG A 286 -13.04 -20.97 10.30
C ARG A 286 -13.80 -21.35 11.55
N LYS A 287 -13.81 -20.44 12.54
CA LYS A 287 -14.64 -20.53 13.74
C LYS A 287 -15.35 -19.18 13.93
N GLY A 288 -16.64 -19.14 13.59
CA GLY A 288 -17.39 -17.88 13.57
C GLY A 288 -16.83 -16.86 12.59
N ASN A 289 -16.37 -15.72 13.09
CA ASN A 289 -15.72 -14.64 12.32
C ASN A 289 -14.18 -14.77 12.25
N PHE A 290 -13.58 -15.73 12.96
CA PHE A 290 -12.15 -15.99 12.94
C PHE A 290 -11.79 -16.98 11.84
N VAL A 291 -10.89 -16.57 10.94
CA VAL A 291 -10.28 -17.38 9.89
C VAL A 291 -8.80 -17.56 10.21
N PHE A 292 -8.30 -18.80 10.21
CA PHE A 292 -6.96 -19.08 10.70
C PHE A 292 -6.36 -20.35 10.10
N ARG A 293 -5.03 -20.44 10.23
CA ARG A 293 -4.21 -21.63 10.09
C ARG A 293 -3.61 -21.96 11.44
N ASP A 294 -3.64 -23.22 11.84
CA ASP A 294 -2.96 -23.79 13.01
C ASP A 294 -1.84 -24.73 12.56
N ASN A 295 -1.22 -25.44 13.51
CA ASN A 295 -0.08 -26.34 13.27
C ASN A 295 1.05 -25.61 12.51
N ILE A 296 1.37 -24.39 12.94
CA ILE A 296 2.42 -23.58 12.35
C ILE A 296 3.76 -24.17 12.77
N PRO A 297 4.64 -24.56 11.82
CA PRO A 297 5.99 -25.00 12.15
C PRO A 297 6.83 -23.81 12.62
N PHE A 298 8.00 -24.07 13.22
CA PHE A 298 8.97 -23.03 13.56
C PHE A 298 9.31 -22.22 12.31
N LEU A 299 9.05 -20.91 12.36
CA LEU A 299 9.33 -20.00 11.25
C LEU A 299 10.82 -19.61 11.26
N LYS A 300 11.54 -19.91 10.17
CA LYS A 300 12.98 -19.71 10.05
C LYS A 300 13.37 -18.32 9.55
N ARG A 301 12.49 -17.71 8.70
CA ARG A 301 12.76 -16.40 8.15
C ARG A 301 12.72 -15.32 9.23
N LYS A 302 13.56 -14.28 9.10
CA LYS A 302 13.54 -13.11 9.99
C LYS A 302 12.18 -12.41 9.98
N TRP A 303 11.46 -12.48 8.86
CA TRP A 303 10.14 -11.92 8.69
C TRP A 303 9.29 -12.79 7.75
N ASN A 304 8.01 -12.75 7.96
CA ASN A 304 7.01 -13.34 7.10
C ASN A 304 5.89 -12.32 6.84
N ARG A 305 5.45 -12.20 5.59
CA ARG A 305 4.18 -11.54 5.29
C ARG A 305 3.08 -12.57 5.49
N VAL A 306 2.09 -12.20 6.25
CA VAL A 306 0.86 -12.96 6.45
C VAL A 306 -0.23 -12.32 5.60
N GLY A 307 -1.07 -13.12 4.96
CA GLY A 307 -2.17 -12.64 4.16
C GLY A 307 -3.44 -13.44 4.39
N VAL A 308 -4.56 -12.76 4.43
CA VAL A 308 -5.89 -13.35 4.35
C VAL A 308 -6.53 -12.91 3.05
N LYS A 309 -7.04 -13.85 2.28
CA LYS A 309 -7.93 -13.55 1.16
C LYS A 309 -9.20 -14.37 1.28
N CYS A 310 -10.33 -13.74 1.03
CA CYS A 310 -11.63 -14.40 1.02
C CYS A 310 -12.38 -14.06 -0.26
N ARG A 311 -13.19 -14.97 -0.74
CA ARG A 311 -14.07 -14.72 -1.86
C ARG A 311 -15.38 -14.14 -1.32
N ASN A 312 -15.81 -12.99 -1.85
CA ASN A 312 -17.11 -12.44 -1.50
C ASN A 312 -18.27 -13.21 -2.16
N LEU A 313 -19.49 -12.88 -1.81
CA LEU A 313 -20.68 -13.56 -2.33
C LEU A 313 -20.84 -13.43 -3.86
N ASN A 314 -20.25 -12.39 -4.46
CA ASN A 314 -20.24 -12.17 -5.93
C ASN A 314 -19.03 -12.85 -6.62
N GLY A 315 -18.27 -13.68 -5.89
CA GLY A 315 -17.14 -14.43 -6.43
C GLY A 315 -15.84 -13.63 -6.55
N LYS A 316 -15.80 -12.34 -6.16
CA LYS A 316 -14.59 -11.52 -6.19
C LYS A 316 -13.71 -11.80 -4.98
N TRP A 317 -12.39 -11.71 -5.19
CA TRP A 317 -11.42 -11.80 -4.12
C TRP A 317 -11.24 -10.46 -3.41
N ALA A 318 -11.29 -10.50 -2.08
CA ALA A 318 -10.85 -9.43 -1.19
C ALA A 318 -9.64 -9.92 -0.38
N GLU A 319 -8.68 -9.04 -0.12
CA GLU A 319 -7.45 -9.42 0.59
C GLU A 319 -6.96 -8.34 1.55
N SER A 320 -6.21 -8.78 2.55
CA SER A 320 -5.45 -7.94 3.47
C SER A 320 -4.21 -8.67 3.94
N PHE A 321 -3.11 -7.93 4.14
CA PHE A 321 -1.82 -8.49 4.54
C PHE A 321 -1.22 -7.70 5.72
N TRP A 322 -0.30 -8.35 6.44
CA TRP A 322 0.54 -7.74 7.47
C TRP A 322 1.87 -8.49 7.61
N ILE A 323 2.80 -7.92 8.35
CA ILE A 323 4.13 -8.50 8.57
C ILE A 323 4.27 -8.96 10.01
N ILE A 324 4.84 -10.14 10.18
CA ILE A 324 5.36 -10.66 11.46
C ILE A 324 6.86 -10.90 11.34
N ALA A 325 7.60 -10.62 12.39
CA ALA A 325 9.05 -10.77 12.47
C ALA A 325 9.47 -11.59 13.70
N ARG A 326 10.69 -12.17 13.66
CA ARG A 326 11.29 -12.85 14.80
C ARG A 326 12.10 -11.89 15.65
#